data_de4efa45c77df6a4756be30facfa868f
#
_entry.id   de4efa45c77df6a4756be30facfa868f
#
_cell.length_a   1.000
_cell.length_b   1.000
_cell.length_c   1.000
_cell.angle_alpha   90.00
_cell.angle_beta   90.00
_cell.angle_gamma   90.00
#
_symmetry.space_group_name_H-M   'P 1'
#
loop_
_entity.id
_entity.type
_entity.pdbx_description
1 polymer ?
#
loop_
_entity_poly.entity_id
_entity_poly.type
_entity_poly.pdbx_seq_one_letter_code
_entity_poly.pdbx_strand_id
1 'polypeptide(L)'
;MHAAVQSITIKVSEVDSALLNDADELQKLLRNVTELADLHSLESVTHQFSPQGISAALLLSESHIAIHTWPESGVAYIAMTT
;
A
#
# COMPACT_ATOMS: atom_id res chain seq x y z
N MET A 1 -18.16 -10.13 -12.36
CA MET A 1 -17.01 -9.26 -12.64
C MET A 1 -17.46 -8.00 -13.34
N HIS A 2 -16.96 -6.88 -12.91
CA HIS A 2 -17.32 -5.59 -13.50
C HIS A 2 -16.53 -5.33 -14.76
N ALA A 3 -17.19 -4.73 -15.74
CA ALA A 3 -16.51 -4.25 -16.93
C ALA A 3 -15.75 -2.95 -16.68
N ALA A 4 -16.18 -2.16 -15.69
CA ALA A 4 -15.56 -0.89 -15.36
C ALA A 4 -14.48 -1.08 -14.30
N VAL A 5 -13.29 -0.54 -14.57
CA VAL A 5 -12.14 -0.57 -13.65
C VAL A 5 -11.70 0.85 -13.39
N GLN A 6 -11.44 1.16 -12.13
CA GLN A 6 -10.93 2.45 -11.70
C GLN A 6 -9.59 2.27 -11.00
N SER A 7 -8.67 3.18 -11.25
CA SER A 7 -7.36 3.19 -10.61
C SER A 7 -7.07 4.57 -10.05
N ILE A 8 -6.54 4.59 -8.83
CA ILE A 8 -6.14 5.81 -8.15
C ILE A 8 -4.70 5.61 -7.68
N THR A 9 -3.85 6.58 -7.96
CA THR A 9 -2.47 6.59 -7.46
C THR A 9 -2.23 7.90 -6.73
N ILE A 10 -1.71 7.79 -5.51
CA ILE A 10 -1.42 8.93 -4.65
C ILE A 10 0.06 8.92 -4.30
N LYS A 11 0.71 10.05 -4.49
CA LYS A 11 2.08 10.25 -4.00
C LYS A 11 2.03 11.02 -2.69
N VAL A 12 2.70 10.51 -1.67
CA VAL A 12 2.84 11.17 -0.37
C VAL A 12 4.30 11.52 -0.18
N SER A 13 4.58 12.76 0.23
CA SER A 13 5.93 13.27 0.42
C SER A 13 6.15 13.71 1.86
N GLU A 14 7.41 13.92 2.23
CA GLU A 14 7.79 14.42 3.56
C GLU A 14 7.33 13.50 4.68
N VAL A 15 7.39 12.19 4.43
CA VAL A 15 7.02 11.18 5.40
C VAL A 15 8.27 10.71 6.16
N ASP A 16 8.11 10.42 7.45
CA ASP A 16 9.18 9.92 8.29
C ASP A 16 9.77 8.63 7.70
N SER A 17 11.09 8.63 7.50
CA SER A 17 11.79 7.49 6.89
C SER A 17 11.65 6.21 7.70
N ALA A 18 11.59 6.30 9.03
CA ALA A 18 11.43 5.13 9.89
C ALA A 18 10.09 4.44 9.64
N LEU A 19 9.02 5.23 9.48
CA LEU A 19 7.70 4.69 9.14
C LEU A 19 7.70 4.03 7.76
N LEU A 20 8.35 4.65 6.80
CA LEU A 20 8.41 4.15 5.43
C LEU A 20 9.22 2.86 5.29
N ASN A 21 9.98 2.51 6.33
CA ASN A 21 10.79 1.29 6.34
C ASN A 21 10.28 0.28 7.38
N ASP A 22 9.04 0.43 7.83
CA ASP A 22 8.42 -0.43 8.82
C ASP A 22 7.30 -1.25 8.16
N ALA A 23 7.62 -2.51 7.84
CA ALA A 23 6.71 -3.39 7.11
C ALA A 23 5.39 -3.61 7.84
N ASP A 24 5.43 -3.79 9.15
CA ASP A 24 4.22 -4.05 9.95
C ASP A 24 3.30 -2.84 9.96
N GLU A 25 3.87 -1.64 10.11
CA GLU A 25 3.09 -0.41 10.11
C GLU A 25 2.46 -0.14 8.74
N LEU A 26 3.17 -0.43 7.66
CA LEU A 26 2.64 -0.25 6.32
C LEU A 26 1.51 -1.24 6.02
N GLN A 27 1.64 -2.49 6.43
CA GLN A 27 0.57 -3.47 6.28
C GLN A 27 -0.65 -3.07 7.11
N LYS A 28 -0.43 -2.55 8.31
CA LYS A 28 -1.52 -2.05 9.16
C LYS A 28 -2.24 -0.89 8.49
N LEU A 29 -1.50 0.03 7.89
CA LEU A 29 -2.07 1.15 7.15
C LEU A 29 -2.96 0.65 6.02
N LEU A 30 -2.48 -0.29 5.21
CA LEU A 30 -3.25 -0.83 4.11
C LEU A 30 -4.54 -1.50 4.61
N ARG A 31 -4.46 -2.26 5.68
CA ARG A 31 -5.65 -2.90 6.27
C ARG A 31 -6.65 -1.87 6.79
N ASN A 32 -6.17 -0.82 7.45
CA ASN A 32 -7.05 0.23 7.95
C ASN A 32 -7.80 0.94 6.81
N VAL A 33 -7.09 1.22 5.72
CA VAL A 33 -7.72 1.85 4.55
C VAL A 33 -8.81 0.95 3.97
N THR A 34 -8.54 -0.35 3.84
CA THR A 34 -9.51 -1.28 3.29
C THR A 34 -10.74 -1.44 4.19
N GLU A 35 -10.55 -1.44 5.51
CA GLU A 35 -11.66 -1.50 6.45
C GLU A 35 -12.53 -0.24 6.37
N LEU A 36 -11.90 0.94 6.29
CA LEU A 36 -12.63 2.19 6.16
C LEU A 36 -13.43 2.27 4.85
N ALA A 37 -12.94 1.62 3.82
CA ALA A 37 -13.62 1.56 2.52
C ALA A 37 -14.65 0.43 2.44
N ASP A 38 -14.81 -0.33 3.52
CA ASP A 38 -15.72 -1.49 3.60
C ASP A 38 -15.37 -2.54 2.54
N LEU A 39 -14.07 -2.77 2.34
CA LEU A 39 -13.57 -3.78 1.42
C LEU A 39 -13.02 -4.97 2.21
N HIS A 40 -13.04 -6.12 1.59
CA HIS A 40 -12.63 -7.36 2.23
C HIS A 40 -11.25 -7.79 1.74
N SER A 41 -10.27 -7.87 2.65
CA SER A 41 -8.93 -8.31 2.30
C SER A 41 -8.83 -9.83 2.32
N LEU A 42 -8.13 -10.39 1.32
CA LEU A 42 -7.97 -11.83 1.14
C LEU A 42 -6.54 -12.27 1.44
N GLU A 43 -5.57 -11.62 0.84
CA GLU A 43 -4.16 -11.98 0.95
C GLU A 43 -3.30 -10.74 1.09
N SER A 44 -2.15 -10.89 1.73
CA SER A 44 -1.18 -9.82 1.85
C SER A 44 0.20 -10.30 1.40
N VAL A 45 0.99 -9.39 0.87
CA VAL A 45 2.37 -9.66 0.49
C VAL A 45 3.21 -8.44 0.82
N THR A 46 4.44 -8.70 1.25
CA THR A 46 5.40 -7.64 1.57
C THR A 46 6.77 -8.05 1.11
N HIS A 47 7.48 -7.14 0.47
CA HIS A 47 8.89 -7.30 0.13
C HIS A 47 9.67 -6.13 0.72
N GLN A 48 10.68 -6.44 1.49
CA GLN A 48 11.56 -5.42 2.06
C GLN A 48 12.86 -5.41 1.27
N PHE A 49 13.17 -4.25 0.69
CA PHE A 49 14.38 -4.08 -0.10
C PHE A 49 15.58 -3.76 0.80
N SER A 50 16.75 -4.12 0.34
CA SER A 50 18.01 -3.79 1.00
C SER A 50 18.71 -2.69 0.18
N PRO A 51 19.21 -1.62 0.80
CA PRO A 51 19.31 -1.39 2.24
C PRO A 51 18.02 -0.86 2.89
N GLN A 52 17.05 -0.42 2.11
CA GLN A 52 15.78 0.11 2.63
C GLN A 52 14.73 0.16 1.54
N GLY A 53 13.48 0.39 1.95
CA GLY A 53 12.35 0.49 1.06
C GLY A 53 11.47 -0.75 1.15
N ILE A 54 10.17 -0.56 0.92
CA ILE A 54 9.18 -1.63 1.04
C ILE A 54 8.19 -1.53 -0.11
N SER A 55 7.81 -2.69 -0.63
CA SER A 55 6.63 -2.83 -1.46
C SER A 55 5.69 -3.79 -0.75
N ALA A 56 4.46 -3.35 -0.51
CA ALA A 56 3.46 -4.15 0.18
C ALA A 56 2.12 -4.03 -0.55
N ALA A 57 1.32 -5.08 -0.47
CA ALA A 57 0.03 -5.09 -1.14
C ALA A 57 -0.97 -5.95 -0.40
N LEU A 58 -2.25 -5.60 -0.55
CA LEU A 58 -3.38 -6.43 -0.15
C LEU A 58 -4.19 -6.77 -1.39
N LEU A 59 -4.48 -8.05 -1.56
CA LEU A 59 -5.45 -8.52 -2.54
C LEU A 59 -6.83 -8.44 -1.91
N LEU A 60 -7.76 -7.80 -2.59
CA LEU A 60 -9.14 -7.63 -2.12
C LEU A 60 -10.06 -8.47 -3.02
N SER A 61 -11.35 -8.57 -2.68
CA SER A 61 -12.27 -9.45 -3.39
C SER A 61 -12.33 -9.20 -4.89
N GLU A 62 -12.32 -7.94 -5.32
CA GLU A 62 -12.35 -7.59 -6.75
C GLU A 62 -11.40 -6.44 -7.06
N SER A 63 -10.36 -6.26 -6.21
CA SER A 63 -9.45 -5.15 -6.36
C SER A 63 -8.15 -5.44 -5.63
N HIS A 64 -7.29 -4.46 -5.57
CA HIS A 64 -6.07 -4.55 -4.77
C HIS A 64 -5.61 -3.15 -4.38
N ILE A 65 -4.83 -3.08 -3.31
CA ILE A 65 -4.17 -1.85 -2.87
C ILE A 65 -2.70 -2.16 -2.62
N ALA A 66 -1.83 -1.27 -3.04
CA ALA A 66 -0.40 -1.45 -2.89
C ALA A 66 0.27 -0.16 -2.43
N ILE A 67 1.38 -0.29 -1.72
CA ILE A 67 2.23 0.83 -1.35
C ILE A 67 3.68 0.49 -1.70
N HIS A 68 4.38 1.48 -2.23
CA HIS A 68 5.82 1.40 -2.49
C HIS A 68 6.48 2.58 -1.82
N THR A 69 7.57 2.35 -1.08
CA THR A 69 8.20 3.40 -0.30
C THR A 69 9.65 3.64 -0.70
N TRP A 70 10.06 4.89 -0.56
CA TRP A 70 11.44 5.34 -0.72
C TRP A 70 11.82 6.11 0.53
N PRO A 71 12.25 5.42 1.62
CA PRO A 71 12.57 6.08 2.89
C PRO A 71 13.63 7.17 2.75
N GLU A 72 14.60 6.98 1.87
CA GLU A 72 15.68 7.94 1.62
C GLU A 72 15.19 9.27 1.06
N SER A 73 14.02 9.26 0.43
CA SER A 73 13.40 10.46 -0.15
C SER A 73 12.18 10.94 0.63
N GLY A 74 11.76 10.20 1.66
CA GLY A 74 10.56 10.52 2.41
C GLY A 74 9.28 10.40 1.58
N VAL A 75 9.26 9.48 0.61
CA VAL A 75 8.20 9.38 -0.40
C VAL A 75 7.57 7.99 -0.39
N ALA A 76 6.26 7.95 -0.60
CA ALA A 76 5.52 6.72 -0.84
C ALA A 76 4.53 6.94 -1.98
N TYR A 77 4.28 5.87 -2.73
CA TYR A 77 3.20 5.81 -3.71
C TYR A 77 2.20 4.77 -3.26
N ILE A 78 0.93 5.15 -3.20
CA ILE A 78 -0.16 4.24 -2.86
C ILE A 78 -1.06 4.14 -4.10
N ALA A 79 -1.33 2.93 -4.54
CA ALA A 79 -2.16 2.68 -5.70
C ALA A 79 -3.29 1.73 -5.34
N MET A 80 -4.49 2.04 -5.80
CA MET A 80 -5.64 1.17 -5.63
C MET A 80 -6.31 0.98 -6.98
N THR A 81 -6.64 -0.26 -7.30
CA THR A 81 -7.39 -0.62 -8.48
C THR A 81 -8.62 -1.41 -8.06
N THR A 82 -9.77 -0.98 -8.54
CA THR A 82 -11.03 -1.58 -8.16
C THR A 82 -12.00 -1.66 -9.35
#